data_cc289067c8ecac9290f953c5507a74fd
#
_entry.id   cc289067c8ecac9290f953c5507a74fd
#
_cell.length_a   1.000
_cell.length_b   1.000
_cell.length_c   1.000
_cell.angle_alpha   90.00
_cell.angle_beta   90.00
_cell.angle_gamma   90.00
#
_symmetry.space_group_name_H-M   'P 1'
#
loop_
_entity.id
_entity.type
_entity.pdbx_description
1 polymer ?
#
loop_
_entity_poly.entity_id
_entity_poly.type
_entity_poly.pdbx_seq_one_letter_code
_entity_poly.pdbx_strand_id
1 'polypeptide(L)'
;MKKTLIMNLLMSALGTNKMPEENDFLGAIKLITGEELLAKVTHVFDEDGDYIIVENPIEVEEVTLGKKQGAKIGPWMKFSNENTFIIPKEKIITVVECGPEVAIFYSLSLRKLHRNVDQLNTTGSTDLGRIGSVDECRDLLEKLFKAN
;
A
#
# COMPACT_ATOMS: atom_id res chain seq x y z
N MET A 1 -16.85 -8.80 -17.46
CA MET A 1 -16.54 -7.37 -17.65
C MET A 1 -15.42 -6.84 -16.77
N LYS A 2 -15.42 -7.07 -15.45
CA LYS A 2 -14.30 -6.65 -14.57
C LYS A 2 -12.92 -7.18 -14.97
N LYS A 3 -12.82 -8.40 -15.49
CA LYS A 3 -11.56 -8.99 -15.98
C LYS A 3 -10.96 -8.28 -17.19
N THR A 4 -11.80 -7.77 -18.09
CA THR A 4 -11.35 -7.08 -19.30
C THR A 4 -10.78 -5.71 -18.98
N LEU A 5 -11.38 -5.01 -18.01
CA LEU A 5 -10.92 -3.71 -17.55
C LEU A 5 -9.56 -3.81 -16.85
N ILE A 6 -9.41 -4.78 -15.95
CA ILE A 6 -8.14 -5.07 -15.26
C ILE A 6 -7.06 -5.49 -16.27
N MET A 7 -7.40 -6.29 -17.26
CA MET A 7 -6.46 -6.67 -18.32
C MET A 7 -6.07 -5.49 -19.21
N ASN A 8 -6.98 -4.60 -19.56
CA ASN A 8 -6.66 -3.39 -20.31
C ASN A 8 -5.78 -2.43 -19.50
N LEU A 9 -6.02 -2.33 -18.19
CA LEU A 9 -5.17 -1.58 -17.27
C LEU A 9 -3.77 -2.19 -17.15
N LEU A 10 -3.65 -3.51 -17.01
CA LEU A 10 -2.38 -4.23 -16.97
C LEU A 10 -1.62 -4.13 -18.30
N MET A 11 -2.30 -4.21 -19.43
CA MET A 11 -1.70 -4.05 -20.76
C MET A 11 -1.24 -2.59 -20.98
N SER A 12 -1.95 -1.60 -20.46
CA SER A 12 -1.52 -0.21 -20.47
C SER A 12 -0.31 0.05 -19.56
N ALA A 13 -0.17 -0.67 -18.46
CA ALA A 13 0.96 -0.57 -17.53
C ALA A 13 2.24 -1.25 -18.06
N LEU A 14 2.12 -2.18 -19.02
CA LEU A 14 3.24 -2.97 -19.56
C LEU A 14 3.98 -2.35 -20.75
N GLY A 15 3.82 -1.06 -21.00
CA GLY A 15 4.84 -0.35 -21.75
C GLY A 15 4.56 0.00 -23.20
N THR A 16 3.41 0.59 -23.50
CA THR A 16 3.24 1.37 -24.72
C THR A 16 2.76 2.76 -24.34
N ASN A 17 3.64 3.74 -24.54
CA ASN A 17 3.33 5.17 -24.60
C ASN A 17 2.04 5.60 -23.86
N LYS A 18 2.02 5.41 -22.54
CA LYS A 18 1.05 6.09 -21.72
C LYS A 18 1.41 7.56 -21.76
N MET A 19 0.71 8.33 -22.57
CA MET A 19 0.68 9.78 -22.36
C MET A 19 0.34 9.99 -20.88
N PRO A 20 1.05 10.85 -20.15
CA PRO A 20 0.66 11.20 -18.81
C PRO A 20 -0.79 11.67 -18.89
N GLU A 21 -1.71 10.90 -18.34
CA GLU A 21 -3.08 11.34 -18.20
C GLU A 21 -3.01 12.59 -17.34
N GLU A 22 -3.54 13.69 -17.83
CA GLU A 22 -3.51 15.03 -17.23
C GLU A 22 -4.12 15.10 -15.82
N ASN A 23 -4.53 13.98 -15.27
CA ASN A 23 -5.28 13.87 -14.02
C ASN A 23 -4.58 13.06 -12.91
N ASP A 24 -3.32 12.69 -13.10
CA ASP A 24 -2.56 12.01 -12.05
C ASP A 24 -2.02 13.00 -11.02
N PHE A 25 -2.35 12.82 -9.76
CA PHE A 25 -1.84 13.67 -8.67
C PHE A 25 -1.55 12.84 -7.42
N LEU A 26 -0.73 13.38 -6.52
CA LEU A 26 -0.55 12.80 -5.19
C LEU A 26 -1.73 13.20 -4.31
N GLY A 27 -2.50 12.23 -3.85
CA GLY A 27 -3.69 12.44 -3.05
C GLY A 27 -3.61 11.83 -1.65
N ALA A 28 -4.22 12.52 -0.70
CA ALA A 28 -4.61 11.95 0.58
C ALA A 28 -6.06 11.47 0.45
N ILE A 29 -6.29 10.20 0.77
CA ILE A 29 -7.56 9.51 0.58
C ILE A 29 -8.08 9.07 1.94
N LYS A 30 -9.29 9.49 2.28
CA LYS A 30 -9.99 9.01 3.48
C LYS A 30 -11.04 7.99 3.08
N LEU A 31 -10.92 6.77 3.59
CA LEU A 31 -11.88 5.70 3.33
C LEU A 31 -12.99 5.68 4.38
N ILE A 32 -14.14 5.08 4.03
CA ILE A 32 -15.28 4.91 4.95
C ILE A 32 -14.95 4.02 6.16
N THR A 33 -13.90 3.20 6.06
CA THR A 33 -13.36 2.37 7.15
C THR A 33 -12.56 3.16 8.18
N GLY A 34 -12.23 4.42 7.88
CA GLY A 34 -11.45 5.32 8.73
C GLY A 34 -9.96 5.39 8.37
N GLU A 35 -9.48 4.54 7.48
CA GLU A 35 -8.11 4.55 7.00
C GLU A 35 -7.80 5.83 6.23
N GLU A 36 -6.57 6.31 6.36
CA GLU A 36 -6.05 7.42 5.59
C GLU A 36 -4.83 6.98 4.80
N LEU A 37 -4.89 7.15 3.50
CA LEU A 37 -3.87 6.70 2.57
C LEU A 37 -3.23 7.88 1.85
N LEU A 38 -1.94 7.77 1.57
CA LEU A 38 -1.24 8.59 0.59
C LEU A 38 -0.92 7.74 -0.62
N ALA A 39 -1.30 8.19 -1.79
CA ALA A 39 -1.06 7.47 -3.04
C ALA A 39 -1.04 8.41 -4.24
N LYS A 40 -0.41 7.97 -5.31
CA LYS A 40 -0.65 8.58 -6.61
C LYS A 40 -2.05 8.15 -7.08
N VAL A 41 -2.89 9.11 -7.41
CA VAL A 41 -4.31 8.92 -7.71
C VAL A 41 -4.60 9.27 -9.15
N THR A 42 -5.31 8.40 -9.83
CA THR A 42 -5.94 8.64 -11.13
C THR A 42 -7.45 8.45 -10.98
N HIS A 43 -8.23 9.47 -11.29
CA HIS A 43 -9.68 9.37 -11.29
C HIS A 43 -10.17 8.81 -12.61
N VAL A 44 -11.05 7.81 -12.55
CA VAL A 44 -11.64 7.18 -13.71
C VAL A 44 -13.17 7.22 -13.59
N PHE A 45 -13.79 7.70 -14.63
CA PHE A 45 -15.23 7.71 -14.78
C PHE A 45 -15.56 7.05 -16.11
N ASP A 46 -16.25 5.93 -16.08
CA ASP A 46 -16.68 5.19 -17.27
C ASP A 46 -18.10 4.63 -17.11
N GLU A 47 -18.53 3.87 -18.10
CA GLU A 47 -19.87 3.27 -18.12
C GLU A 47 -20.09 2.26 -16.97
N ASP A 48 -19.01 1.66 -16.46
CA ASP A 48 -19.05 0.69 -15.36
C ASP A 48 -19.04 1.35 -13.97
N GLY A 49 -18.79 2.65 -13.88
CA GLY A 49 -18.87 3.39 -12.64
C GLY A 49 -17.82 4.48 -12.46
N ASP A 50 -17.79 5.00 -11.23
CA ASP A 50 -16.88 6.02 -10.77
C ASP A 50 -15.93 5.39 -9.72
N TYR A 51 -14.63 5.44 -9.99
CA TYR A 51 -13.61 4.85 -9.13
C TYR A 51 -12.27 5.59 -9.26
N ILE A 52 -11.40 5.35 -8.33
CA ILE A 52 -10.02 5.81 -8.41
C ILE A 52 -9.06 4.64 -8.56
N ILE A 53 -7.99 4.86 -9.29
CA ILE A 53 -6.82 3.99 -9.33
C ILE A 53 -5.77 4.61 -8.41
N VAL A 54 -5.24 3.84 -7.50
CA VAL A 54 -4.19 4.27 -6.58
C VAL A 54 -2.93 3.47 -6.82
N GLU A 55 -1.80 4.16 -7.00
CA GLU A 55 -0.48 3.55 -7.14
C GLU A 55 0.34 3.77 -5.87
N ASN A 56 0.99 2.73 -5.40
CA ASN A 56 1.84 2.72 -4.21
C ASN A 56 1.16 3.33 -2.98
N PRO A 57 -0.06 2.89 -2.61
CA PRO A 57 -0.73 3.43 -1.44
C PRO A 57 0.03 3.07 -0.17
N ILE A 58 0.30 4.08 0.64
CA ILE A 58 0.84 3.94 1.99
C ILE A 58 -0.21 4.34 3.01
N GLU A 59 -0.31 3.55 4.07
CA GLU A 59 -1.12 3.86 5.23
C GLU A 59 -0.30 4.70 6.20
N VAL A 60 -0.91 5.78 6.70
CA VAL A 60 -0.32 6.64 7.73
C VAL A 60 -1.17 6.52 8.99
N GLU A 61 -0.58 6.00 10.03
CA GLU A 61 -1.21 5.80 11.33
C GLU A 61 -0.55 6.70 12.37
N GLU A 62 -1.33 7.51 13.07
CA GLU A 62 -0.81 8.28 14.19
C GLU A 62 -0.55 7.35 15.38
N VAL A 63 0.64 7.42 15.94
CA VAL A 63 1.03 6.65 17.11
C VAL A 63 1.52 7.56 18.22
N THR A 64 1.09 7.25 19.44
CA THR A 64 1.54 7.97 20.64
C THR A 64 2.47 7.07 21.43
N LEU A 65 3.73 7.48 21.56
CA LEU A 65 4.74 6.79 22.35
C LEU A 65 5.04 7.62 23.61
N GLY A 66 4.32 7.33 24.69
CA GLY A 66 4.39 8.11 25.93
C GLY A 66 3.86 9.54 25.70
N LYS A 67 4.74 10.54 25.84
CA LYS A 67 4.41 11.96 25.58
C LYS A 67 4.72 12.44 24.16
N LYS A 68 5.26 11.57 23.31
CA LYS A 68 5.64 11.92 21.95
C LYS A 68 4.58 11.39 20.98
N GLN A 69 4.19 12.25 20.06
CA GLN A 69 3.38 11.87 18.90
C GLN A 69 4.30 11.59 17.71
N GLY A 70 3.95 10.59 16.93
CA GLY A 70 4.66 10.21 15.74
C GLY A 70 3.72 9.62 14.71
N ALA A 71 4.22 9.35 13.53
CA ALA A 71 3.49 8.64 12.48
C ALA A 71 4.18 7.32 12.13
N LYS A 72 3.41 6.27 12.07
CA LYS A 72 3.82 4.99 11.53
C LYS A 72 3.34 4.89 10.09
N ILE A 73 4.24 4.51 9.21
CA ILE A 73 3.96 4.34 7.78
C ILE A 73 4.16 2.88 7.39
N GLY A 74 3.33 2.41 6.51
CA GLY A 74 3.42 1.07 5.95
C GLY A 74 2.69 0.95 4.62
N PRO A 75 2.90 -0.14 3.87
CA PRO A 75 2.10 -0.41 2.70
C PRO A 75 0.65 -0.66 3.13
N TRP A 76 -0.30 -0.15 2.36
CA TRP A 76 -1.72 -0.38 2.65
C TRP A 76 -2.07 -1.87 2.62
N MET A 77 -1.68 -2.57 1.57
CA MET A 77 -1.87 -4.02 1.44
C MET A 77 -0.59 -4.76 1.85
N LYS A 78 -0.54 -5.22 3.09
CA LYS A 78 0.66 -5.81 3.72
C LYS A 78 1.07 -7.16 3.13
N PHE A 79 0.13 -7.88 2.54
CA PHE A 79 0.35 -9.23 2.00
C PHE A 79 0.25 -9.30 0.47
N SER A 80 0.34 -8.16 -0.20
CA SER A 80 0.33 -8.08 -1.66
C SER A 80 1.65 -7.58 -2.19
N ASN A 81 2.10 -8.16 -3.29
CA ASN A 81 3.23 -7.65 -4.08
C ASN A 81 2.77 -6.62 -5.14
N GLU A 82 1.46 -6.43 -5.27
CA GLU A 82 0.89 -5.44 -6.17
C GLU A 82 1.05 -4.03 -5.59
N ASN A 83 1.22 -3.08 -6.47
CA ASN A 83 1.39 -1.67 -6.11
C ASN A 83 0.26 -0.78 -6.65
N THR A 84 -0.69 -1.36 -7.36
CA THR A 84 -1.80 -0.63 -7.99
C THR A 84 -3.12 -1.27 -7.61
N PHE A 85 -4.07 -0.43 -7.15
CA PHE A 85 -5.36 -0.89 -6.67
C PHE A 85 -6.48 0.00 -7.20
N ILE A 86 -7.68 -0.56 -7.28
CA ILE A 86 -8.90 0.15 -7.67
C ILE A 86 -9.79 0.30 -6.45
N ILE A 87 -10.20 1.54 -6.15
CA ILE A 87 -11.09 1.86 -5.05
C ILE A 87 -12.37 2.48 -5.60
N PRO A 88 -13.53 1.82 -5.44
CA PRO A 88 -14.81 2.39 -5.85
C PRO A 88 -15.10 3.68 -5.07
N LYS A 89 -15.74 4.66 -5.72
CA LYS A 89 -16.05 5.94 -5.11
C LYS A 89 -16.92 5.84 -3.86
N GLU A 90 -17.83 4.89 -3.81
CA GLU A 90 -18.68 4.66 -2.64
C GLU A 90 -17.91 4.25 -1.37
N LYS A 91 -16.64 3.86 -1.49
CA LYS A 91 -15.76 3.54 -0.36
C LYS A 91 -14.90 4.71 0.10
N ILE A 92 -15.03 5.84 -0.55
CA ILE A 92 -14.20 7.02 -0.33
C ILE A 92 -15.05 8.11 0.32
N ILE A 93 -14.58 8.65 1.45
CA ILE A 93 -15.18 9.85 2.06
C ILE A 93 -14.71 11.09 1.29
N THR A 94 -13.40 11.20 1.08
CA THR A 94 -12.79 12.34 0.39
C THR A 94 -11.43 11.99 -0.20
N VAL A 95 -11.04 12.71 -1.24
CA VAL A 95 -9.69 12.73 -1.80
C VAL A 95 -9.24 14.18 -1.89
N VAL A 96 -8.05 14.46 -1.39
CA VAL A 96 -7.46 15.80 -1.39
C VAL A 96 -6.10 15.75 -2.06
N GLU A 97 -5.84 16.68 -2.98
CA GLU A 97 -4.52 16.84 -3.56
C GLU A 97 -3.51 17.32 -2.51
N CYS A 98 -2.36 16.66 -2.44
CA CYS A 98 -1.32 16.97 -1.46
C CYS A 98 -0.38 18.07 -1.95
N GLY A 99 0.03 18.92 -1.03
CA GLY A 99 1.04 19.92 -1.28
C GLY A 99 2.47 19.35 -1.39
N PRO A 100 3.46 20.19 -1.76
CA PRO A 100 4.84 19.77 -2.02
C PRO A 100 5.51 19.14 -0.79
N GLU A 101 5.20 19.59 0.41
CA GLU A 101 5.76 19.03 1.66
C GLU A 101 5.35 17.57 1.88
N VAL A 102 4.07 17.27 1.64
CA VAL A 102 3.54 15.90 1.71
C VAL A 102 4.12 15.04 0.59
N ALA A 103 4.36 15.60 -0.60
CA ALA A 103 4.99 14.90 -1.70
C ALA A 103 6.43 14.47 -1.36
N ILE A 104 7.19 15.31 -0.67
CA ILE A 104 8.53 14.97 -0.17
C ILE A 104 8.43 13.85 0.88
N PHE A 105 7.53 13.97 1.84
CA PHE A 105 7.29 12.95 2.86
C PHE A 105 6.94 11.61 2.23
N TYR A 106 6.03 11.59 1.27
CA TYR A 106 5.62 10.38 0.55
C TYR A 106 6.79 9.73 -0.19
N SER A 107 7.59 10.51 -0.92
CA SER A 107 8.77 9.99 -1.64
C SER A 107 9.80 9.37 -0.70
N LEU A 108 10.06 10.01 0.44
CA LEU A 108 10.98 9.48 1.47
C LEU A 108 10.43 8.21 2.11
N SER A 109 9.13 8.15 2.34
CA SER A 109 8.43 6.99 2.89
C SER A 109 8.54 5.78 1.97
N LEU A 110 8.29 5.96 0.66
CA LEU A 110 8.45 4.90 -0.33
C LEU A 110 9.88 4.37 -0.39
N ARG A 111 10.88 5.25 -0.39
CA ARG A 111 12.29 4.83 -0.37
C ARG A 111 12.64 4.00 0.87
N LYS A 112 12.09 4.37 2.02
CA LYS A 112 12.30 3.63 3.27
C LYS A 112 11.66 2.25 3.22
N LEU A 113 10.44 2.15 2.71
CA LEU A 113 9.72 0.89 2.57
C LEU A 113 10.44 -0.05 1.59
N HIS A 114 10.90 0.45 0.44
CA HIS A 114 11.65 -0.35 -0.54
C HIS A 114 12.99 -0.85 0.03
N ARG A 115 13.76 -0.01 0.75
CA ARG A 115 15.01 -0.43 1.37
C ARG A 115 14.81 -1.54 2.40
N ASN A 116 13.74 -1.50 3.16
CA ASN A 116 13.44 -2.56 4.12
C ASN A 116 13.17 -3.90 3.43
N VAL A 117 12.51 -3.88 2.28
CA VAL A 117 12.29 -5.09 1.47
C VAL A 117 13.61 -5.63 0.91
N ASP A 118 14.46 -4.75 0.38
CA ASP A 118 15.77 -5.15 -0.18
C ASP A 118 16.70 -5.70 0.90
N GLN A 119 16.69 -5.14 2.10
CA GLN A 119 17.46 -5.66 3.24
C GLN A 119 16.97 -7.03 3.69
N LEU A 120 15.67 -7.29 3.66
CA LEU A 120 15.13 -8.62 3.95
C LEU A 120 15.54 -9.67 2.90
N ASN A 121 15.75 -9.23 1.66
CA ASN A 121 16.17 -10.11 0.57
C ASN A 121 17.69 -10.32 0.50
N THR A 122 18.50 -9.38 0.99
CA THR A 122 19.97 -9.41 0.89
C THR A 122 20.67 -9.91 2.14
N THR A 123 20.09 -9.77 3.30
CA THR A 123 20.61 -10.34 4.54
C THR A 123 19.85 -11.60 4.88
N GLY A 124 20.38 -12.74 4.51
CA GLY A 124 20.00 -14.04 5.07
C GLY A 124 20.32 -14.14 6.57
N SER A 125 20.28 -13.04 7.30
CA SER A 125 20.47 -13.00 8.75
C SER A 125 19.30 -12.25 9.39
N THR A 126 18.43 -13.06 9.94
CA THR A 126 18.10 -13.00 11.36
C THR A 126 17.96 -11.61 11.96
N ASP A 127 16.79 -11.23 12.30
CA ASP A 127 16.41 -10.85 13.64
C ASP A 127 15.25 -9.86 13.78
N LEU A 128 14.53 -9.51 12.73
CA LEU A 128 13.32 -8.69 12.92
C LEU A 128 12.22 -9.17 11.98
N GLY A 129 11.41 -10.11 12.45
CA GLY A 129 10.19 -10.56 11.80
C GLY A 129 10.22 -11.98 11.26
N ARG A 130 11.30 -12.70 11.44
CA ARG A 130 11.36 -14.14 11.13
C ARG A 130 10.76 -14.91 12.30
N ILE A 131 9.64 -15.56 12.07
CA ILE A 131 9.01 -16.48 13.02
C ILE A 131 9.83 -17.79 13.14
N GLY A 132 11.15 -17.76 13.07
CA GLY A 132 12.00 -18.94 13.12
C GLY A 132 12.04 -19.74 11.80
N SER A 133 12.79 -20.82 11.80
CA SER A 133 12.77 -21.81 10.71
C SER A 133 11.44 -22.55 10.69
N VAL A 134 11.12 -23.22 9.57
CA VAL A 134 9.90 -24.04 9.44
C VAL A 134 9.84 -25.10 10.56
N ASP A 135 10.98 -25.63 10.96
CA ASP A 135 11.07 -26.64 12.03
C ASP A 135 10.77 -26.04 13.40
N GLU A 136 11.26 -24.85 13.71
CA GLU A 136 10.95 -24.12 14.95
C GLU A 136 9.48 -23.74 15.03
N CYS A 137 8.88 -23.32 13.92
CA CYS A 137 7.44 -23.03 13.85
C CYS A 137 6.62 -24.31 14.08
N ARG A 138 7.05 -25.44 13.52
CA ARG A 138 6.39 -26.73 13.71
C ARG A 138 6.47 -27.18 15.16
N ASP A 139 7.62 -27.06 15.80
CA ASP A 139 7.82 -27.42 17.21
C ASP A 139 6.99 -26.55 18.16
N LEU A 140 6.85 -25.24 17.85
CA LEU A 140 5.98 -24.33 18.60
C LEU A 140 4.52 -24.71 18.46
N LEU A 141 4.06 -25.03 17.25
CA LEU A 141 2.70 -25.47 17.00
C LEU A 141 2.42 -26.81 17.71
N GLU A 142 3.33 -27.79 17.63
CA GLU A 142 3.18 -29.05 18.34
C GLU A 142 3.08 -28.89 19.87
N LYS A 143 3.87 -27.98 20.44
CA LYS A 143 3.79 -27.66 21.89
C LYS A 143 2.45 -27.06 22.27
N LEU A 144 1.92 -26.15 21.42
CA LEU A 144 0.60 -25.52 21.65
C LEU A 144 -0.56 -26.54 21.57
N PHE A 145 -0.46 -27.51 20.67
CA PHE A 145 -1.48 -28.54 20.52
C PHE A 145 -1.36 -29.69 21.54
N LYS A 146 -0.16 -29.94 22.09
CA LYS A 146 0.03 -30.94 23.16
C LYS A 146 -0.25 -30.41 24.56
N ALA A 147 -0.39 -29.10 24.74
CA ALA A 147 -0.69 -28.46 26.02
C ALA A 147 -2.19 -28.41 26.35
N ASN A 148 -3.03 -28.97 25.50
CA ASN A 148 -4.49 -29.17 25.73
C ASN A 148 -4.74 -30.66 25.95
#